data_9391bfd2166f117cce31de35f3136a84
#
_entry.id   9391bfd2166f117cce31de35f3136a84
#
_cell.length_a   1.000
_cell.length_b   1.000
_cell.length_c   1.000
_cell.angle_alpha   90.00
_cell.angle_beta   90.00
_cell.angle_gamma   90.00
#
_symmetry.space_group_name_H-M   'P 1'
#
loop_
_entity.id
_entity.type
_entity.pdbx_description
1 polymer ?
#
loop_
_entity_poly.entity_id
_entity_poly.type
_entity_poly.pdbx_seq_one_letter_code
_entity_poly.pdbx_strand_id
1 'polypeptide(L)'
;MNCSELPDTLGFTVICTGKMLLKSINTDFVSLNSEITFEQMGLLYYISKNEEKDMIQQDIANMMNKTKSAVLRTLDILEEKKFLKRTSMPNDRRKNIIQLTGKGWEVINKMHEKFLELDQELKEGITLDEQQKCMSILLKIQDKCA
;
A
#
# COMPACT_ATOMS: atom_id res chain seq x y z
N MET A 1 0.33 -13.55 -18.85
CA MET A 1 0.95 -12.69 -19.89
C MET A 1 2.44 -12.88 -19.76
N ASN A 2 3.08 -13.45 -20.78
CA ASN A 2 4.51 -13.77 -20.73
C ASN A 2 5.28 -12.49 -21.11
N CYS A 3 6.07 -11.92 -20.20
CA CYS A 3 6.77 -10.65 -20.43
C CYS A 3 7.89 -10.76 -21.48
N SER A 4 8.28 -11.99 -21.88
CA SER A 4 9.35 -12.23 -22.84
C SER A 4 8.98 -11.99 -24.32
N GLU A 5 7.68 -11.82 -24.61
CA GLU A 5 7.18 -11.66 -26.01
C GLU A 5 6.82 -10.20 -26.34
N LEU A 6 7.17 -9.26 -25.49
CA LEU A 6 6.66 -7.88 -25.56
C LEU A 6 7.81 -6.89 -25.83
N PRO A 7 7.52 -5.67 -26.32
CA PRO A 7 8.55 -4.73 -26.72
C PRO A 7 9.58 -4.47 -25.62
N ASP A 8 10.85 -4.55 -25.96
CA ASP A 8 11.98 -4.23 -25.07
C ASP A 8 12.07 -2.71 -24.87
N THR A 9 11.09 -2.17 -24.13
CA THR A 9 11.02 -0.75 -23.79
C THR A 9 11.04 -0.56 -22.27
N LEU A 10 11.70 0.52 -21.82
CA LEU A 10 11.82 0.85 -20.41
C LEU A 10 10.46 0.86 -19.68
N GLY A 11 9.46 1.53 -20.27
CA GLY A 11 8.12 1.64 -19.63
C GLY A 11 7.44 0.27 -19.49
N PHE A 12 7.57 -0.59 -20.49
CA PHE A 12 7.01 -1.93 -20.46
C PHE A 12 7.71 -2.81 -19.43
N THR A 13 9.05 -2.76 -19.37
CA THR A 13 9.85 -3.48 -18.37
C THR A 13 9.44 -3.09 -16.95
N VAL A 14 9.30 -1.79 -16.68
CA VAL A 14 8.85 -1.30 -15.36
C VAL A 14 7.45 -1.83 -15.02
N ILE A 15 6.50 -1.79 -15.95
CA ILE A 15 5.13 -2.31 -15.74
C ILE A 15 5.16 -3.82 -15.46
N CYS A 16 5.90 -4.59 -16.24
CA CYS A 16 6.01 -6.04 -16.04
C CYS A 16 6.66 -6.39 -14.71
N THR A 17 7.78 -5.74 -14.38
CA THR A 17 8.45 -5.94 -13.09
C THR A 17 7.53 -5.63 -11.93
N GLY A 18 6.83 -4.49 -11.97
CA GLY A 18 5.84 -4.13 -10.95
C GLY A 18 4.72 -5.17 -10.81
N LYS A 19 4.19 -5.71 -11.92
CA LYS A 19 3.18 -6.78 -11.88
C LYS A 19 3.73 -8.08 -11.29
N MET A 20 4.97 -8.45 -11.60
CA MET A 20 5.60 -9.65 -11.02
C MET A 20 5.81 -9.50 -9.53
N LEU A 21 6.31 -8.36 -9.07
CA LEU A 21 6.48 -8.05 -7.65
C LEU A 21 5.14 -8.07 -6.91
N LEU A 22 4.11 -7.43 -7.46
CA LEU A 22 2.76 -7.45 -6.88
C LEU A 22 2.19 -8.87 -6.82
N LYS A 23 2.45 -9.72 -7.81
CA LYS A 23 2.01 -11.12 -7.81
C LYS A 23 2.73 -11.90 -6.70
N SER A 24 4.03 -11.74 -6.54
CA SER A 24 4.82 -12.37 -5.45
C SER A 24 4.28 -11.95 -4.10
N ILE A 25 4.18 -10.64 -3.86
CA ILE A 25 3.62 -10.08 -2.65
C ILE A 25 2.20 -10.62 -2.37
N ASN A 26 1.30 -10.62 -3.36
CA ASN A 26 -0.07 -11.13 -3.17
C ASN A 26 -0.10 -12.63 -2.81
N THR A 27 0.79 -13.44 -3.36
CA THR A 27 0.88 -14.87 -3.03
C THR A 27 1.27 -15.04 -1.56
N ASP A 28 2.24 -14.28 -1.09
CA ASP A 28 2.68 -14.28 0.31
C ASP A 28 1.61 -13.72 1.25
N PHE A 29 0.87 -12.70 0.79
CA PHE A 29 -0.22 -12.10 1.55
C PHE A 29 -1.45 -13.01 1.70
N VAL A 30 -1.81 -13.77 0.68
CA VAL A 30 -2.86 -14.79 0.78
C VAL A 30 -2.49 -15.83 1.85
N SER A 31 -1.21 -16.14 2.00
CA SER A 31 -0.72 -17.03 3.06
C SER A 31 -0.76 -16.39 4.46
N LEU A 32 -0.59 -15.05 4.56
CA LEU A 32 -0.54 -14.34 5.84
C LEU A 32 -1.92 -13.93 6.36
N ASN A 33 -2.81 -13.49 5.48
CA ASN A 33 -4.19 -13.16 5.83
C ASN A 33 -5.03 -12.84 4.58
N SER A 34 -5.84 -13.78 4.12
CA SER A 34 -6.69 -13.64 2.93
C SER A 34 -7.83 -12.61 3.06
N GLU A 35 -7.90 -11.91 4.22
CA GLU A 35 -9.05 -11.05 4.51
C GLU A 35 -8.98 -9.67 3.86
N ILE A 36 -7.80 -9.20 3.43
CA ILE A 36 -7.64 -7.85 2.86
C ILE A 36 -6.84 -7.86 1.56
N THR A 37 -7.17 -6.91 0.68
CA THR A 37 -6.44 -6.70 -0.58
C THR A 37 -5.19 -5.85 -0.35
N PHE A 38 -4.25 -5.89 -1.30
CA PHE A 38 -3.05 -5.03 -1.29
C PHE A 38 -3.40 -3.54 -1.19
N GLU A 39 -4.46 -3.11 -1.89
CA GLU A 39 -4.93 -1.72 -1.82
C GLU A 39 -5.49 -1.35 -0.43
N GLN A 40 -6.27 -2.24 0.17
CA GLN A 40 -6.80 -2.06 1.54
C GLN A 40 -5.66 -1.97 2.56
N MET A 41 -4.62 -2.76 2.36
CA MET A 41 -3.43 -2.71 3.18
C MET A 41 -2.63 -1.43 3.01
N GLY A 42 -2.46 -0.94 1.78
CA GLY A 42 -1.86 0.38 1.52
C GLY A 42 -2.59 1.48 2.29
N LEU A 43 -3.93 1.39 2.38
CA LEU A 43 -4.73 2.31 3.18
C LEU A 43 -4.42 2.19 4.68
N LEU A 44 -4.38 0.99 5.23
CA LEU A 44 -4.03 0.78 6.65
C LEU A 44 -2.61 1.30 6.94
N TYR A 45 -1.65 1.05 6.04
CA TYR A 45 -0.29 1.58 6.15
C TYR A 45 -0.26 3.10 6.17
N TYR A 46 -1.03 3.76 5.29
CA TYR A 46 -1.12 5.21 5.28
C TYR A 46 -1.69 5.76 6.60
N ILE A 47 -2.73 5.13 7.13
CA ILE A 47 -3.31 5.50 8.43
C ILE A 47 -2.25 5.33 9.54
N SER A 48 -1.48 4.23 9.53
CA SER A 48 -0.43 3.99 10.53
C SER A 48 0.66 5.07 10.55
N LYS A 49 1.02 5.60 9.39
CA LYS A 49 2.02 6.68 9.26
C LYS A 49 1.51 8.06 9.66
N ASN A 50 0.22 8.20 9.82
CA ASN A 50 -0.43 9.47 10.18
C ASN A 50 -1.24 9.36 11.49
N GLU A 51 -0.88 8.44 12.37
CA GLU A 51 -1.62 8.16 13.61
C GLU A 51 -1.74 9.38 14.54
N GLU A 52 -0.72 10.26 14.54
CA GLU A 52 -0.74 11.50 15.31
C GLU A 52 -1.73 12.55 14.78
N LYS A 53 -2.29 12.34 13.60
CA LYS A 53 -3.27 13.22 12.98
C LYS A 53 -4.66 12.61 13.11
N ASP A 54 -5.63 13.45 13.47
CA ASP A 54 -7.05 13.09 13.43
C ASP A 54 -7.52 12.89 11.98
N MET A 55 -7.14 11.76 11.38
CA MET A 55 -7.47 11.46 9.99
C MET A 55 -8.96 11.23 9.80
N ILE A 56 -9.54 11.96 8.86
CA ILE A 56 -10.94 11.80 8.46
C ILE A 56 -11.05 11.19 7.05
N GLN A 57 -12.24 10.70 6.72
CA GLN A 57 -12.52 10.09 5.40
C GLN A 57 -12.11 10.97 4.22
N GLN A 58 -12.21 12.31 4.34
CA GLN A 58 -11.82 13.22 3.26
C GLN A 58 -10.31 13.20 3.00
N ASP A 59 -9.50 13.10 4.03
CA ASP A 59 -8.03 13.05 3.91
C ASP A 59 -7.62 11.79 3.14
N ILE A 60 -8.28 10.66 3.46
CA ILE A 60 -8.07 9.38 2.77
C ILE A 60 -8.51 9.47 1.31
N ALA A 61 -9.66 10.09 1.02
CA ALA A 61 -10.16 10.25 -0.34
C ALA A 61 -9.19 11.09 -1.19
N ASN A 62 -8.67 12.16 -0.64
CA ASN A 62 -7.68 13.02 -1.29
C ASN A 62 -6.38 12.26 -1.57
N MET A 63 -5.87 11.53 -0.58
CA MET A 63 -4.64 10.73 -0.70
C MET A 63 -4.77 9.64 -1.76
N MET A 64 -5.88 8.91 -1.76
CA MET A 64 -6.10 7.81 -2.70
C MET A 64 -6.51 8.28 -4.10
N ASN A 65 -6.73 9.57 -4.30
CA ASN A 65 -7.33 10.15 -5.52
C ASN A 65 -8.62 9.41 -5.94
N LYS A 66 -9.48 9.12 -4.95
CA LYS A 66 -10.74 8.39 -5.11
C LYS A 66 -11.93 9.19 -4.65
N THR A 67 -13.11 8.80 -5.14
CA THR A 67 -14.36 9.39 -4.68
C THR A 67 -14.64 9.04 -3.22
N LYS A 68 -15.32 9.92 -2.50
CA LYS A 68 -15.75 9.69 -1.11
C LYS A 68 -16.52 8.38 -0.95
N SER A 69 -17.37 8.02 -1.92
CA SER A 69 -18.17 6.80 -1.88
C SER A 69 -17.33 5.53 -2.04
N ALA A 70 -16.29 5.56 -2.88
CA ALA A 70 -15.36 4.44 -3.02
C ALA A 70 -14.55 4.23 -1.73
N VAL A 71 -14.06 5.33 -1.12
CA VAL A 71 -13.35 5.27 0.16
C VAL A 71 -14.27 4.79 1.27
N LEU A 72 -15.51 5.25 1.32
CA LEU A 72 -16.49 4.82 2.33
C LEU A 72 -16.66 3.29 2.31
N ARG A 73 -16.85 2.69 1.13
CA ARG A 73 -16.98 1.23 0.98
C ARG A 73 -15.74 0.49 1.49
N THR A 74 -14.55 1.00 1.17
CA THR A 74 -13.30 0.38 1.64
C THR A 74 -13.18 0.46 3.15
N LEU A 75 -13.51 1.61 3.74
CA LEU A 75 -13.50 1.81 5.19
C LEU A 75 -14.55 0.93 5.89
N ASP A 76 -15.76 0.77 5.31
CA ASP A 76 -16.81 -0.10 5.85
C ASP A 76 -16.33 -1.55 5.92
N ILE A 77 -15.71 -2.06 4.86
CA ILE A 77 -15.16 -3.42 4.82
C ILE A 77 -14.07 -3.60 5.89
N LEU A 78 -13.17 -2.63 6.03
CA LEU A 78 -12.06 -2.71 7.00
C LEU A 78 -12.54 -2.59 8.44
N GLU A 79 -13.58 -1.80 8.69
CA GLU A 79 -14.22 -1.68 10.01
C GLU A 79 -14.99 -2.96 10.38
N GLU A 80 -15.79 -3.52 9.45
CA GLU A 80 -16.48 -4.80 9.64
C GLU A 80 -15.49 -5.91 10.00
N LYS A 81 -14.35 -5.95 9.32
CA LYS A 81 -13.25 -6.90 9.58
C LYS A 81 -12.40 -6.54 10.80
N LYS A 82 -12.73 -5.44 11.49
CA LYS A 82 -12.06 -4.97 12.71
C LYS A 82 -10.58 -4.57 12.54
N PHE A 83 -10.17 -4.14 11.36
CA PHE A 83 -8.82 -3.61 11.16
C PHE A 83 -8.70 -2.14 11.53
N LEU A 84 -9.78 -1.40 11.42
CA LEU A 84 -9.89 -0.01 11.86
C LEU A 84 -11.19 0.22 12.63
N LYS A 85 -11.29 1.37 13.25
CA LYS A 85 -12.51 1.87 13.91
C LYS A 85 -12.72 3.33 13.54
N ARG A 86 -13.99 3.76 13.59
CA ARG A 86 -14.39 5.16 13.46
C ARG A 86 -14.83 5.68 14.81
N THR A 87 -14.32 6.84 15.18
CA THR A 87 -14.71 7.53 16.42
C THR A 87 -15.18 8.94 16.08
N SER A 88 -16.33 9.34 16.55
CA SER A 88 -16.84 10.70 16.30
C SER A 88 -15.88 11.75 16.86
N MET A 89 -15.63 12.79 16.05
CA MET A 89 -14.77 13.90 16.46
C MET A 89 -15.43 14.67 17.62
N PRO A 90 -14.72 15.00 18.70
CA PRO A 90 -15.31 15.64 19.87
C PRO A 90 -16.05 16.93 19.56
N ASN A 91 -15.55 17.73 18.61
CA ASN A 91 -16.07 19.04 18.27
C ASN A 91 -16.95 19.06 17.01
N ASP A 92 -17.07 17.93 16.28
CA ASP A 92 -17.90 17.81 15.06
C ASP A 92 -18.37 16.38 14.86
N ARG A 93 -19.55 16.05 15.36
CA ARG A 93 -20.15 14.70 15.27
C ARG A 93 -20.42 14.22 13.83
N ARG A 94 -20.30 15.11 12.84
CA ARG A 94 -20.44 14.76 11.41
C ARG A 94 -19.16 14.18 10.84
N LYS A 95 -18.04 14.32 11.55
CA LYS A 95 -16.74 13.81 11.15
C LYS A 95 -16.35 12.65 12.07
N ASN A 96 -15.83 11.60 11.45
CA ASN A 96 -15.27 10.47 12.18
C ASN A 96 -13.76 10.44 11.97
N ILE A 97 -13.04 10.32 13.08
CA ILE A 97 -11.61 10.01 13.11
C ILE A 97 -11.46 8.53 12.83
N ILE A 98 -10.53 8.19 11.95
CA ILE A 98 -10.26 6.83 11.53
C ILE A 98 -8.95 6.38 12.18
N GLN A 99 -9.00 5.30 12.96
CA GLN A 99 -7.88 4.78 13.73
C GLN A 99 -7.72 3.29 13.51
N LEU A 100 -6.48 2.80 13.52
CA LEU A 100 -6.20 1.37 13.51
C LEU A 100 -6.63 0.72 14.83
N THR A 101 -7.04 -0.53 14.73
CA THR A 101 -7.19 -1.43 15.89
C THR A 101 -5.91 -2.21 16.15
N GLY A 102 -5.84 -2.99 17.23
CA GLY A 102 -4.75 -3.95 17.45
C GLY A 102 -4.58 -4.92 16.27
N LYS A 103 -5.69 -5.45 15.71
CA LYS A 103 -5.68 -6.31 14.53
C LYS A 103 -5.12 -5.58 13.29
N GLY A 104 -5.43 -4.29 13.14
CA GLY A 104 -4.87 -3.45 12.07
C GLY A 104 -3.35 -3.30 12.19
N TRP A 105 -2.88 -3.03 13.38
CA TRP A 105 -1.44 -2.94 13.68
C TRP A 105 -0.69 -4.25 13.44
N GLU A 106 -1.25 -5.38 13.86
CA GLU A 106 -0.65 -6.70 13.61
C GLU A 106 -0.44 -6.96 12.12
N VAL A 107 -1.44 -6.64 11.30
CA VAL A 107 -1.33 -6.80 9.84
C VAL A 107 -0.27 -5.89 9.25
N ILE A 108 -0.20 -4.64 9.69
CA ILE A 108 0.83 -3.69 9.23
C ILE A 108 2.23 -4.14 9.61
N ASN A 109 2.43 -4.64 10.82
CA ASN A 109 3.74 -5.14 11.25
C ASN A 109 4.18 -6.36 10.43
N LYS A 110 3.30 -7.34 10.24
CA LYS A 110 3.59 -8.52 9.39
C LYS A 110 3.90 -8.13 7.95
N MET A 111 3.18 -7.15 7.42
CA MET A 111 3.47 -6.59 6.10
C MET A 111 4.85 -5.97 6.04
N HIS A 112 5.21 -5.18 7.03
CA HIS A 112 6.52 -4.53 7.09
C HIS A 112 7.65 -5.56 7.09
N GLU A 113 7.54 -6.62 7.88
CA GLU A 113 8.48 -7.74 7.89
C GLU A 113 8.63 -8.39 6.51
N LYS A 114 7.51 -8.65 5.83
CA LYS A 114 7.53 -9.23 4.48
C LYS A 114 8.14 -8.31 3.41
N PHE A 115 7.90 -7.00 3.50
CA PHE A 115 8.57 -6.06 2.62
C PHE A 115 10.08 -5.99 2.86
N LEU A 116 10.54 -6.13 4.10
CA LEU A 116 11.97 -6.20 4.41
C LEU A 116 12.60 -7.48 3.86
N GLU A 117 11.93 -8.63 3.99
CA GLU A 117 12.38 -9.90 3.40
C GLU A 117 12.51 -9.76 1.87
N LEU A 118 11.45 -9.29 1.20
CA LEU A 118 11.47 -9.06 -0.25
C LEU A 118 12.58 -8.08 -0.67
N ASP A 119 12.77 -6.99 0.07
CA ASP A 119 13.81 -6.01 -0.21
C ASP A 119 15.22 -6.63 -0.12
N GLN A 120 15.44 -7.55 0.82
CA GLN A 120 16.68 -8.31 0.91
C GLN A 120 16.87 -9.24 -0.29
N GLU A 121 15.84 -10.02 -0.66
CA GLU A 121 15.88 -10.91 -1.81
C GLU A 121 16.14 -10.13 -3.12
N LEU A 122 15.50 -8.99 -3.30
CA LEU A 122 15.69 -8.14 -4.49
C LEU A 122 17.10 -7.55 -4.60
N LYS A 123 17.79 -7.40 -3.49
CA LYS A 123 19.16 -6.87 -3.44
C LYS A 123 20.23 -7.92 -3.70
N GLU A 124 19.89 -9.19 -3.65
CA GLU A 124 20.85 -10.27 -3.91
C GLU A 124 21.48 -10.15 -5.30
N GLY A 125 22.79 -10.14 -5.37
CA GLY A 125 23.54 -10.02 -6.62
C GLY A 125 23.56 -8.62 -7.25
N ILE A 126 22.97 -7.60 -6.59
CA ILE A 126 22.95 -6.21 -7.04
C ILE A 126 23.85 -5.37 -6.13
N THR A 127 24.86 -4.74 -6.69
CA THR A 127 25.78 -3.86 -5.93
C THR A 127 25.06 -2.61 -5.39
N LEU A 128 25.60 -2.00 -4.35
CA LEU A 128 25.03 -0.78 -3.76
C LEU A 128 24.90 0.37 -4.78
N ASP A 129 25.89 0.52 -5.68
CA ASP A 129 25.84 1.55 -6.74
C ASP A 129 24.70 1.29 -7.73
N GLU A 130 24.49 0.04 -8.13
CA GLU A 130 23.37 -0.33 -9.00
C GLU A 130 22.02 -0.12 -8.33
N GLN A 131 21.89 -0.45 -7.04
CA GLN A 131 20.67 -0.20 -6.27
C GLN A 131 20.35 1.31 -6.23
N GLN A 132 21.36 2.16 -5.94
CA GLN A 132 21.19 3.61 -5.89
C GLN A 132 20.81 4.20 -7.26
N LYS A 133 21.44 3.73 -8.33
CA LYS A 133 21.10 4.12 -9.71
C LYS A 133 19.68 3.71 -10.08
N CYS A 134 19.30 2.46 -9.79
CA CYS A 134 17.95 1.95 -10.04
C CYS A 134 16.90 2.81 -9.31
N MET A 135 17.07 3.04 -8.02
CA MET A 135 16.17 3.90 -7.22
C MET A 135 16.06 5.30 -7.81
N SER A 136 17.18 5.94 -8.18
CA SER A 136 17.18 7.27 -8.80
C SER A 136 16.37 7.30 -10.10
N ILE A 137 16.49 6.26 -10.94
CA ILE A 137 15.76 6.16 -12.22
C ILE A 137 14.27 5.97 -11.96
N LEU A 138 13.90 5.07 -11.05
CA LEU A 138 12.50 4.81 -10.70
C LEU A 138 11.81 6.06 -10.14
N LEU A 139 12.48 6.83 -9.28
CA LEU A 139 11.94 8.10 -8.77
C LEU A 139 11.70 9.12 -9.90
N LYS A 140 12.64 9.26 -10.85
CA LYS A 140 12.45 10.12 -12.02
C LYS A 140 11.29 9.68 -12.92
N ILE A 141 11.01 8.38 -12.97
CA ILE A 141 9.85 7.84 -13.72
C ILE A 141 8.57 8.19 -12.96
N GLN A 142 8.54 8.04 -11.64
CA GLN A 142 7.39 8.39 -10.80
C GLN A 142 7.01 9.86 -10.96
N ASP A 143 7.99 10.78 -10.91
CA ASP A 143 7.78 12.23 -11.08
C ASP A 143 7.15 12.58 -12.46
N LYS A 144 7.42 11.77 -13.50
CA LYS A 144 6.80 11.96 -14.83
C LYS A 144 5.38 11.40 -14.94
N CYS A 145 4.98 10.52 -14.03
CA CYS A 145 3.67 9.89 -14.02
C CYS A 145 2.69 10.53 -13.02
N ALA A 146 3.18 11.42 -12.15
CA ALA A 146 2.38 12.18 -11.18
C ALA A 146 1.75 13.39 -11.85
#